data_00998d61109341a4a84a743bda1ad77b
#
_entry.id   00998d61109341a4a84a743bda1ad77b
#
_cell.length_a   1.000
_cell.length_b   1.000
_cell.length_c   1.000
_cell.angle_alpha   90.00
_cell.angle_beta   90.00
_cell.angle_gamma   90.00
#
_symmetry.space_group_name_H-M   'P 1'
#
loop_
_entity.id
_entity.type
_entity.pdbx_description
1 polymer ?
#
loop_
_entity_poly.entity_id
_entity_poly.type
_entity_poly.pdbx_seq_one_letter_code
_entity_poly.pdbx_strand_id
1 'polypeptide(L)'
;MTWNEDWASLAQCRQSRPDELFVRGAAQNDAKKLCGGCPVRTECLAEALDNEIEWGVWGGMTERERRAILRKRPNVTSWRVLLETAQREHAALQAQASSRPLAEARQSA
;
A
#
# COMPACT_ATOMS: atom_id res chain seq x y z
N MET A 1 11.61 5.60 5.36
CA MET A 1 10.30 6.16 5.04
C MET A 1 9.48 6.33 6.30
N THR A 2 8.82 7.45 6.45
CA THR A 2 8.00 7.75 7.61
C THR A 2 6.53 7.55 7.28
N TRP A 3 5.79 7.00 8.23
CA TRP A 3 4.32 6.88 8.08
C TRP A 3 3.70 8.26 7.98
N ASN A 4 2.82 8.47 7.02
CA ASN A 4 2.24 9.76 6.76
C ASN A 4 0.83 9.86 7.35
N GLU A 5 0.68 10.59 8.45
CA GLU A 5 -0.62 10.76 9.10
C GLU A 5 -1.62 11.54 8.23
N ASP A 6 -1.12 12.44 7.40
CA ASP A 6 -1.95 13.23 6.50
C ASP A 6 -1.97 12.63 5.09
N TRP A 7 -2.02 11.30 5.02
CA TRP A 7 -1.91 10.57 3.75
C TRP A 7 -2.98 10.96 2.73
N ALA A 8 -4.18 11.27 3.19
CA ALA A 8 -5.29 11.59 2.29
C ALA A 8 -5.01 12.83 1.44
N SER A 9 -4.28 13.81 1.98
CA SER A 9 -3.94 15.03 1.24
C SER A 9 -2.88 14.78 0.18
N LEU A 10 -2.11 13.70 0.29
CA LEU A 10 -1.05 13.33 -0.64
C LEU A 10 -1.49 12.24 -1.62
N ALA A 11 -2.70 11.71 -1.49
CA ALA A 11 -3.19 10.65 -2.33
C ALA A 11 -3.35 11.12 -3.78
N GLN A 12 -2.84 10.32 -4.71
CA GLN A 12 -2.89 10.63 -6.13
C GLN A 12 -4.31 10.73 -6.66
N CYS A 13 -5.23 9.96 -6.08
CA CYS A 13 -6.64 9.97 -6.47
C CYS A 13 -7.36 11.29 -6.20
N ARG A 14 -6.77 12.21 -5.44
CA ARG A 14 -7.33 13.55 -5.25
C ARG A 14 -7.41 14.36 -6.54
N GLN A 15 -6.58 14.02 -7.52
CA GLN A 15 -6.57 14.68 -8.82
C GLN A 15 -7.54 14.02 -9.80
N SER A 16 -8.19 12.93 -9.38
CA SER A 16 -9.13 12.17 -10.17
C SER A 16 -10.54 12.35 -9.63
N ARG A 17 -11.54 11.85 -10.37
CA ARG A 17 -12.91 11.81 -9.87
C ARG A 17 -12.99 10.84 -8.69
N PRO A 18 -13.66 11.23 -7.58
CA PRO A 18 -13.76 10.33 -6.43
C PRO A 18 -14.44 9.00 -6.74
N ASP A 19 -15.40 8.99 -7.67
CA ASP A 19 -16.13 7.78 -8.04
C ASP A 19 -15.33 6.79 -8.89
N GLU A 20 -14.17 7.17 -9.42
CA GLU A 20 -13.30 6.26 -10.18
C GLU A 20 -12.81 5.08 -9.32
N LEU A 21 -12.71 5.25 -8.02
CA LEU A 21 -12.29 4.20 -7.10
C LEU A 21 -13.45 3.32 -6.60
N PHE A 22 -14.68 3.71 -6.91
CA PHE A 22 -15.89 3.01 -6.44
C PHE A 22 -16.65 2.34 -7.58
N VAL A 23 -15.90 1.80 -8.53
CA VAL A 23 -16.43 1.07 -9.67
C VAL A 23 -16.54 -0.42 -9.37
N ARG A 24 -17.21 -1.16 -10.24
CA ARG A 24 -17.46 -2.59 -10.07
C ARG A 24 -16.85 -3.40 -11.21
N GLY A 25 -16.61 -4.69 -10.95
CA GLY A 25 -16.18 -5.63 -11.94
C GLY A 25 -14.82 -5.31 -12.55
N ALA A 26 -14.68 -5.49 -13.83
CA ALA A 26 -13.41 -5.29 -14.55
C ALA A 26 -12.87 -3.86 -14.46
N ALA A 27 -13.76 -2.88 -14.28
CA ALA A 27 -13.35 -1.48 -14.13
C ALA A 27 -12.47 -1.24 -12.88
N GLN A 28 -12.53 -2.14 -11.89
CA GLN A 28 -11.66 -2.05 -10.72
C GLN A 28 -10.19 -2.22 -11.08
N ASN A 29 -9.87 -2.98 -12.10
CA ASN A 29 -8.49 -3.14 -12.55
C ASN A 29 -7.90 -1.83 -13.07
N ASP A 30 -8.72 -1.01 -13.73
CA ASP A 30 -8.30 0.32 -14.17
C ASP A 30 -8.16 1.27 -13.00
N ALA A 31 -9.06 1.19 -12.03
CA ALA A 31 -8.98 2.00 -10.82
C ALA A 31 -7.71 1.72 -10.01
N LYS A 32 -7.25 0.46 -9.98
CA LYS A 32 -6.01 0.08 -9.31
C LYS A 32 -4.79 0.81 -9.87
N LYS A 33 -4.80 1.17 -11.13
CA LYS A 33 -3.68 1.87 -11.76
C LYS A 33 -3.45 3.25 -11.15
N LEU A 34 -4.50 3.90 -10.65
CA LEU A 34 -4.37 5.18 -9.94
C LEU A 34 -3.52 5.04 -8.68
N CYS A 35 -3.56 3.88 -8.04
CA CYS A 35 -2.81 3.63 -6.83
C CYS A 35 -1.36 3.21 -7.10
N GLY A 36 -1.04 2.80 -8.31
CA GLY A 36 0.28 2.27 -8.66
C GLY A 36 1.42 3.23 -8.38
N GLY A 37 1.23 4.53 -8.67
CA GLY A 37 2.23 5.56 -8.41
C GLY A 37 1.93 6.41 -7.17
N CYS A 38 0.98 6.00 -6.33
CA CYS A 38 0.55 6.79 -5.19
C CYS A 38 1.59 6.73 -4.06
N PRO A 39 2.07 7.90 -3.56
CA PRO A 39 3.10 7.92 -2.52
C PRO A 39 2.60 7.45 -1.15
N VAL A 40 1.29 7.39 -0.95
CA VAL A 40 0.67 6.99 0.32
C VAL A 40 -0.18 5.73 0.17
N ARG A 41 0.17 4.88 -0.77
CA ARG A 41 -0.56 3.65 -1.05
C ARG A 41 -0.67 2.74 0.18
N THR A 42 0.40 2.58 0.94
CA THR A 42 0.44 1.73 2.14
C THR A 42 -0.45 2.29 3.24
N GLU A 43 -0.40 3.60 3.47
CA GLU A 43 -1.25 4.26 4.47
C GLU A 43 -2.73 4.12 4.12
N CYS A 44 -3.07 4.29 2.85
CA CYS A 44 -4.42 4.13 2.35
C CYS A 44 -4.95 2.70 2.57
N LEU A 45 -4.12 1.70 2.28
CA LEU A 45 -4.49 0.30 2.47
C LEU A 45 -4.71 -0.02 3.95
N ALA A 46 -3.83 0.46 4.83
CA ALA A 46 -3.95 0.25 6.26
C ALA A 46 -5.27 0.82 6.81
N GLU A 47 -5.65 2.01 6.35
CA GLU A 47 -6.91 2.63 6.75
C GLU A 47 -8.10 1.75 6.35
N ALA A 48 -8.09 1.23 5.13
CA ALA A 48 -9.18 0.38 4.65
C ALA A 48 -9.26 -0.94 5.43
N LEU A 49 -8.12 -1.56 5.72
CA LEU A 49 -8.10 -2.82 6.43
C LEU A 49 -8.47 -2.69 7.90
N ASP A 50 -7.97 -1.65 8.58
CA ASP A 50 -8.26 -1.42 10.00
C ASP A 50 -9.73 -1.06 10.24
N ASN A 51 -10.34 -0.35 9.29
CA ASN A 51 -11.74 0.05 9.39
C ASN A 51 -12.68 -0.89 8.64
N GLU A 52 -12.16 -1.97 8.08
CA GLU A 52 -12.92 -2.96 7.32
C GLU A 52 -13.84 -2.32 6.27
N ILE A 53 -13.27 -1.37 5.52
CA ILE A 53 -14.01 -0.67 4.46
C ILE A 53 -14.37 -1.66 3.36
N GLU A 54 -15.67 -1.79 3.09
CA GLU A 54 -16.17 -2.78 2.12
C GLU A 54 -16.11 -2.31 0.69
N TRP A 55 -16.23 -1.01 0.44
CA TRP A 55 -16.42 -0.46 -0.90
C TRP A 55 -15.17 0.25 -1.43
N GLY A 56 -15.00 0.16 -2.74
CA GLY A 56 -13.97 0.91 -3.46
C GLY A 56 -12.62 0.23 -3.54
N VAL A 57 -11.74 0.82 -4.33
CA VAL A 57 -10.33 0.42 -4.46
C VAL A 57 -9.52 1.28 -3.50
N TRP A 58 -8.78 0.63 -2.61
CA TRP A 58 -7.97 1.29 -1.59
C TRP A 58 -6.56 0.71 -1.61
N GLY A 59 -5.56 1.56 -1.69
CA GLY A 59 -4.18 1.14 -1.66
C GLY A 59 -3.80 0.16 -2.77
N GLY A 60 -4.46 0.26 -3.91
CA GLY A 60 -4.25 -0.64 -5.04
C GLY A 60 -4.88 -1.99 -4.91
N MET A 61 -5.79 -2.18 -3.94
CA MET A 61 -6.50 -3.44 -3.75
C MET A 61 -8.00 -3.27 -3.91
N THR A 62 -8.60 -4.27 -4.57
CA THR A 62 -10.05 -4.34 -4.71
C THR A 62 -10.70 -4.81 -3.39
N GLU A 63 -12.02 -4.67 -3.31
CA GLU A 63 -12.80 -5.17 -2.18
C GLU A 63 -12.57 -6.65 -1.93
N ARG A 64 -12.56 -7.43 -2.99
CA ARG A 64 -12.37 -8.88 -2.93
C ARG A 64 -10.97 -9.23 -2.39
N GLU A 65 -9.95 -8.53 -2.86
CA GLU A 65 -8.58 -8.74 -2.42
C GLU A 65 -8.42 -8.42 -0.93
N ARG A 66 -9.02 -7.33 -0.47
CA ARG A 66 -8.96 -6.95 0.94
C ARG A 66 -9.69 -7.96 1.83
N ARG A 67 -10.86 -8.44 1.41
CA ARG A 67 -11.58 -9.47 2.16
C ARG A 67 -10.76 -10.76 2.29
N ALA A 68 -10.05 -11.13 1.24
CA ALA A 68 -9.19 -12.30 1.28
C ALA A 68 -8.07 -12.16 2.31
N ILE A 69 -7.45 -10.98 2.39
CA ILE A 69 -6.40 -10.70 3.37
C ILE A 69 -6.95 -10.79 4.79
N LEU A 70 -8.09 -10.18 5.06
CA LEU A 70 -8.71 -10.20 6.38
C LEU A 70 -9.06 -11.63 6.83
N ARG A 71 -9.51 -12.47 5.91
CA ARG A 71 -9.80 -13.87 6.22
C ARG A 71 -8.55 -14.69 6.51
N LYS A 72 -7.45 -14.41 5.81
CA LYS A 72 -6.19 -15.14 6.00
C LYS A 72 -5.49 -14.79 7.29
N ARG A 73 -5.69 -13.59 7.80
CA ARG A 73 -5.01 -13.09 9.00
C ARG A 73 -5.98 -12.47 9.99
N PRO A 74 -6.90 -13.28 10.55
CA PRO A 74 -7.93 -12.76 11.47
C PRO A 74 -7.36 -12.27 12.81
N ASN A 75 -6.12 -12.66 13.15
CA ASN A 75 -5.50 -12.30 14.42
C ASN A 75 -4.78 -10.94 14.39
N VAL A 76 -4.71 -10.28 13.25
CA VAL A 76 -4.10 -8.95 13.15
C VAL A 76 -5.05 -7.92 13.76
N THR A 77 -4.60 -7.24 14.81
CA THR A 77 -5.40 -6.22 15.51
C THR A 77 -5.17 -4.83 14.96
N SER A 78 -4.01 -4.59 14.33
CA SER A 78 -3.72 -3.31 13.70
C SER A 78 -2.91 -3.52 12.43
N TRP A 79 -3.53 -3.28 11.30
CA TRP A 79 -2.85 -3.33 10.00
C TRP A 79 -1.88 -2.17 9.84
N ARG A 80 -2.20 -1.02 10.44
CA ARG A 80 -1.29 0.11 10.45
C ARG A 80 0.06 -0.27 11.07
N VAL A 81 0.05 -0.90 12.24
CA VAL A 81 1.28 -1.30 12.93
C VAL A 81 2.06 -2.30 12.08
N LEU A 82 1.38 -3.31 11.55
CA LEU A 82 2.00 -4.33 10.72
C LEU A 82 2.64 -3.74 9.47
N LEU A 83 1.90 -2.92 8.73
CA LEU A 83 2.38 -2.34 7.48
C LEU A 83 3.44 -1.28 7.71
N GLU A 84 3.34 -0.50 8.76
CA GLU A 84 4.36 0.49 9.14
C GLU A 84 5.68 -0.19 9.48
N THR A 85 5.62 -1.29 10.22
CA THR A 85 6.80 -2.08 10.56
C THR A 85 7.46 -2.65 9.30
N ALA A 86 6.67 -3.24 8.41
CA ALA A 86 7.17 -3.78 7.15
C ALA A 86 7.81 -2.70 6.28
N GLN A 87 7.22 -1.51 6.25
CA GLN A 87 7.74 -0.38 5.50
C GLN A 87 9.10 0.08 6.03
N ARG A 88 9.26 0.13 7.35
CA ARG A 88 10.54 0.49 7.99
C ARG A 88 11.62 -0.54 7.71
N GLU A 89 11.28 -1.83 7.81
CA GLU A 89 12.21 -2.92 7.53
C GLU A 89 12.66 -2.88 6.08
N HIS A 90 11.75 -2.65 5.16
CA HIS A 90 12.05 -2.54 3.74
C HIS A 90 12.99 -1.37 3.46
N ALA A 91 12.74 -0.22 4.07
CA ALA A 91 13.57 0.97 3.93
C ALA A 91 14.99 0.73 4.48
N ALA A 92 15.10 0.02 5.61
CA ALA A 92 16.39 -0.32 6.20
C ALA A 92 17.19 -1.26 5.30
N LEU A 93 16.54 -2.25 4.70
CA LEU A 93 17.18 -3.17 3.77
C LEU A 93 17.66 -2.45 2.51
N GLN A 94 16.87 -1.52 1.99
CA GLN A 94 17.26 -0.71 0.83
C GLN A 94 18.46 0.19 1.15
N ALA A 95 18.49 0.78 2.34
CA ALA A 95 19.63 1.59 2.77
C ALA A 95 20.90 0.78 2.87
N GLN A 96 20.83 -0.43 3.40
CA GLN A 96 21.96 -1.35 3.47
C GLN A 96 22.46 -1.74 2.07
N ALA A 97 21.54 -2.05 1.17
CA ALA A 97 21.87 -2.39 -0.21
C ALA A 97 22.55 -1.23 -0.93
N SER A 98 22.07 0.00 -0.71
CA SER A 98 22.63 1.21 -1.31
C SER A 98 24.01 1.57 -0.79
N SER A 99 24.36 1.15 0.43
CA SER A 99 25.64 1.43 1.05
C SER A 99 26.73 0.40 0.74
N ARG A 100 26.38 -0.71 0.03
CA ARG A 100 27.36 -1.72 -0.32
C ARG A 100 28.35 -1.18 -1.34
N PRO A 101 29.67 -1.48 -1.17
CA PRO A 101 30.67 -1.13 -2.16
C PRO A 101 30.40 -1.84 -3.49
N LEU A 102 30.75 -1.18 -4.60
CA LEU A 102 30.60 -1.76 -5.94
C LEU A 102 31.33 -3.07 -6.13
N ALA A 103 32.48 -3.22 -5.46
CA ALA A 103 33.28 -4.45 -5.53
C ALA A 103 32.48 -5.65 -4.98
N GLU A 104 31.77 -5.50 -3.88
CA GLU A 104 30.93 -6.55 -3.32
C GLU A 104 29.75 -6.87 -4.23
N ALA A 105 29.15 -5.86 -4.84
CA ALA A 105 28.05 -6.05 -5.77
C ALA A 105 28.50 -6.89 -6.99
N ARG A 106 29.72 -6.68 -7.47
CA ARG A 106 30.27 -7.45 -8.59
C ARG A 106 30.59 -8.90 -8.20
N GLN A 107 31.02 -9.13 -6.98
CA GLN A 107 31.32 -10.47 -6.49
C GLN A 107 30.08 -11.31 -6.30
N SER A 108 28.94 -10.69 -6.02
CA SER A 108 27.67 -11.40 -5.83
C SER A 108 26.94 -11.68 -7.15
N ALA A 109 27.47 -11.21 -8.25
CA ALA A 109 26.95 -11.51 -9.58
C ALA A 109 27.70 -12.74 -10.14
#